data_7560de998317acdcc65ecfc45479182f
#
_entry.id   7560de998317acdcc65ecfc45479182f
#
_cell.length_a   1.000
_cell.length_b   1.000
_cell.length_c   1.000
_cell.angle_alpha   90.00
_cell.angle_beta   90.00
_cell.angle_gamma   90.00
#
_symmetry.space_group_name_H-M   'P 1'
#
loop_
_entity.id
_entity.type
_entity.pdbx_description
1 polymer ?
#
loop_
_entity_poly.entity_id
_entity_poly.type
_entity_poly.pdbx_seq_one_letter_code
_entity_poly.pdbx_strand_id
1 'polypeptide(L)'
;MVKKTGMVAVVAIVGVVGCKTVTVQSLPGSKVSCGDITGQATADIQVAVWDSWTGGKEVTVSKAGYASKKVPLKFNTASPVNVSLDRKFNITANQEGATIKVDGNVKGKTPAKGIAINENSESVVTVSMKGWLEAKIVVTPDTPTDIKLVMDQDGSGRRLLDLVPEQDGVRVKTTPIFSDTDVGENSPNVAQVRRLTNQPQTEFIQSISLLPDGKSLVASILEAYGNEDNPSYRANLWTLDSSIAGAPRRAVTSGDVFDITANASVDGETLYFSTTRNGKLGIWSLNMKTMGGLKMLTAANTADYSPAIGPDGKELLYSAVLPGGTHSAYLWTKAANGNGMPSQLREGYNAVWSPDGKKVLFVKGSTEKEQARIWVMDANGGNPTQISLGSDKFNDVDPRWSPDGKKIVFASDRGKVKGRNNYDIWLMDADGGNVTQLTTNSSCDDKPVFAPDGKTIFFRSNRGLVWDIWVMELSK
;
A
#
# COMPACT_ATOMS: atom_id res chain seq x y z
N MET A 1 16.84 -46.14 -25.84
CA MET A 1 16.20 -45.23 -24.85
C MET A 1 15.56 -44.09 -25.62
N VAL A 2 14.25 -44.19 -25.88
CA VAL A 2 13.48 -43.23 -26.63
C VAL A 2 13.02 -42.14 -25.66
N LYS A 3 13.45 -40.91 -25.85
CA LYS A 3 12.91 -39.74 -25.15
C LYS A 3 11.45 -39.57 -25.56
N LYS A 4 10.51 -39.74 -24.66
CA LYS A 4 9.11 -39.36 -24.83
C LYS A 4 9.00 -37.84 -24.89
N THR A 5 9.15 -37.27 -26.07
CA THR A 5 8.56 -35.99 -26.43
C THR A 5 7.05 -36.21 -26.56
N GLY A 6 6.25 -35.37 -25.92
CA GLY A 6 4.80 -35.45 -25.91
C GLY A 6 4.27 -35.55 -27.35
N MET A 7 3.50 -36.60 -27.58
CA MET A 7 3.03 -37.00 -28.89
C MET A 7 1.94 -36.06 -29.36
N VAL A 8 2.27 -35.21 -30.31
CA VAL A 8 1.32 -34.44 -31.12
C VAL A 8 0.52 -35.39 -31.98
N ALA A 9 -0.79 -35.34 -31.92
CA ALA A 9 -1.62 -36.09 -32.85
C ALA A 9 -1.46 -35.52 -34.28
N VAL A 10 -0.59 -36.09 -35.05
CA VAL A 10 -0.47 -35.81 -36.48
C VAL A 10 -1.55 -36.60 -37.20
N VAL A 11 -2.61 -35.92 -37.61
CA VAL A 11 -3.54 -36.49 -38.58
C VAL A 11 -2.95 -36.24 -39.97
N ALA A 12 -2.28 -37.25 -40.53
CA ALA A 12 -1.82 -37.20 -41.90
C ALA A 12 -3.04 -37.30 -42.83
N ILE A 13 -3.44 -36.21 -43.43
CA ILE A 13 -4.34 -36.24 -44.61
C ILE A 13 -3.44 -36.49 -45.81
N VAL A 14 -3.49 -37.73 -46.28
CA VAL A 14 -2.77 -38.19 -47.50
C VAL A 14 -3.34 -37.44 -48.71
N GLY A 15 -2.52 -36.71 -49.42
CA GLY A 15 -2.76 -36.34 -50.81
C GLY A 15 -3.16 -34.87 -51.07
N VAL A 16 -2.57 -33.87 -50.42
CA VAL A 16 -2.79 -32.48 -50.83
C VAL A 16 -1.46 -31.79 -51.13
N VAL A 17 -1.20 -31.57 -52.41
CA VAL A 17 -0.12 -30.72 -52.88
C VAL A 17 -0.43 -29.30 -52.44
N GLY A 18 0.44 -28.71 -51.54
CA GLY A 18 0.29 -27.34 -51.06
C GLY A 18 -0.21 -27.18 -49.61
N CYS A 19 0.09 -28.13 -48.73
CA CYS A 19 -0.09 -27.95 -47.28
C CYS A 19 1.19 -27.44 -46.59
N LYS A 20 1.04 -26.58 -45.61
CA LYS A 20 2.10 -26.09 -44.74
C LYS A 20 1.78 -26.41 -43.27
N THR A 21 2.76 -26.90 -42.54
CA THR A 21 2.63 -27.08 -41.10
C THR A 21 2.83 -25.73 -40.39
N VAL A 22 1.88 -25.35 -39.56
CA VAL A 22 1.97 -24.19 -38.67
C VAL A 22 1.94 -24.69 -37.23
N THR A 23 3.01 -24.45 -36.49
CA THR A 23 3.10 -24.80 -35.08
C THR A 23 2.43 -23.72 -34.26
N VAL A 24 1.46 -24.09 -33.40
CA VAL A 24 0.79 -23.19 -32.44
C VAL A 24 1.34 -23.48 -31.07
N GLN A 25 1.91 -22.46 -30.47
CA GLN A 25 2.48 -22.53 -29.11
C GLN A 25 1.62 -21.71 -28.13
N SER A 26 1.45 -22.20 -26.93
CA SER A 26 0.73 -21.53 -25.84
C SER A 26 1.26 -21.97 -24.47
N LEU A 27 0.63 -21.51 -23.41
CA LEU A 27 0.98 -21.85 -22.05
C LEU A 27 0.96 -23.38 -21.82
N PRO A 28 1.86 -23.93 -20.98
CA PRO A 28 1.83 -25.34 -20.62
C PRO A 28 0.46 -25.75 -20.08
N GLY A 29 -0.05 -26.92 -20.53
CA GLY A 29 -1.36 -27.42 -20.16
C GLY A 29 -2.55 -26.81 -20.93
N SER A 30 -2.32 -25.91 -21.89
CA SER A 30 -3.37 -25.42 -22.79
C SER A 30 -3.82 -26.55 -23.74
N LYS A 31 -5.10 -26.52 -24.14
CA LYS A 31 -5.65 -27.34 -25.22
C LYS A 31 -5.71 -26.51 -26.48
N VAL A 32 -5.26 -27.09 -27.58
CA VAL A 32 -5.34 -26.51 -28.91
C VAL A 32 -6.29 -27.39 -29.76
N SER A 33 -7.36 -26.81 -30.30
CA SER A 33 -8.34 -27.54 -31.10
C SER A 33 -8.58 -26.85 -32.45
N CYS A 34 -8.75 -27.67 -33.49
CA CYS A 34 -9.07 -27.25 -34.84
C CYS A 34 -10.01 -28.28 -35.47
N GLY A 35 -11.31 -27.97 -35.54
CA GLY A 35 -12.33 -28.99 -35.87
C GLY A 35 -12.30 -30.14 -34.87
N ASP A 36 -12.22 -31.35 -35.35
CA ASP A 36 -12.16 -32.58 -34.53
C ASP A 36 -10.77 -32.89 -33.96
N ILE A 37 -9.76 -32.10 -34.31
CA ILE A 37 -8.38 -32.27 -33.85
C ILE A 37 -8.18 -31.53 -32.52
N THR A 38 -7.71 -32.26 -31.52
CA THR A 38 -7.37 -31.68 -30.22
C THR A 38 -5.97 -32.10 -29.80
N GLY A 39 -5.10 -31.15 -29.50
CA GLY A 39 -3.74 -31.34 -28.97
C GLY A 39 -3.51 -30.57 -27.66
N GLN A 40 -2.33 -30.75 -27.07
CA GLN A 40 -1.89 -30.00 -25.88
C GLN A 40 -0.82 -28.97 -26.25
N ALA A 41 -0.63 -27.98 -25.44
CA ALA A 41 0.27 -26.82 -25.36
C ALA A 41 1.03 -26.40 -26.62
N THR A 42 1.60 -27.35 -27.39
CA THR A 42 2.23 -27.13 -28.69
C THR A 42 1.60 -28.08 -29.70
N ALA A 43 0.97 -27.57 -30.73
CA ALA A 43 0.29 -28.36 -31.75
C ALA A 43 0.71 -27.93 -33.15
N ASP A 44 0.98 -28.91 -34.00
CA ASP A 44 1.24 -28.71 -35.42
C ASP A 44 -0.06 -28.87 -36.22
N ILE A 45 -0.46 -27.80 -36.88
CA ILE A 45 -1.70 -27.73 -37.66
C ILE A 45 -1.34 -27.65 -39.14
N GLN A 46 -1.88 -28.58 -39.94
CA GLN A 46 -1.75 -28.53 -41.39
C GLN A 46 -2.70 -27.48 -41.97
N VAL A 47 -2.15 -26.52 -42.70
CA VAL A 47 -2.90 -25.44 -43.35
C VAL A 47 -2.72 -25.58 -44.85
N ALA A 48 -3.81 -25.81 -45.60
CA ALA A 48 -3.80 -25.88 -47.04
C ALA A 48 -3.92 -24.50 -47.71
N VAL A 49 -3.49 -24.41 -48.99
CA VAL A 49 -3.56 -23.13 -49.74
C VAL A 49 -4.99 -22.61 -49.85
N TRP A 50 -5.98 -23.49 -50.06
CA TRP A 50 -7.39 -23.09 -50.15
C TRP A 50 -7.99 -22.64 -48.81
N ASP A 51 -7.43 -22.99 -47.66
CA ASP A 51 -7.85 -22.48 -46.37
C ASP A 51 -7.70 -20.93 -46.33
N SER A 52 -6.69 -20.40 -47.04
CA SER A 52 -6.47 -18.95 -47.13
C SER A 52 -7.57 -18.21 -47.91
N TRP A 53 -8.27 -18.89 -48.82
CA TRP A 53 -9.36 -18.31 -49.60
C TRP A 53 -10.71 -18.35 -48.88
N THR A 54 -10.85 -19.24 -47.88
CA THR A 54 -12.04 -19.40 -47.06
C THR A 54 -11.94 -18.70 -45.70
N GLY A 55 -10.93 -17.88 -45.49
CA GLY A 55 -10.71 -17.16 -44.24
C GLY A 55 -9.66 -17.74 -43.29
N GLY A 56 -9.07 -18.89 -43.66
CA GLY A 56 -8.11 -19.64 -42.84
C GLY A 56 -8.77 -20.75 -42.00
N LYS A 57 -7.94 -21.59 -41.41
CA LYS A 57 -8.37 -22.54 -40.37
C LYS A 57 -8.45 -21.81 -39.04
N GLU A 58 -9.58 -21.88 -38.38
CA GLU A 58 -9.72 -21.32 -37.04
C GLU A 58 -9.26 -22.34 -36.01
N VAL A 59 -8.28 -21.93 -35.21
CA VAL A 59 -7.76 -22.71 -34.09
C VAL A 59 -8.21 -22.09 -32.80
N THR A 60 -8.79 -22.89 -31.92
CA THR A 60 -9.15 -22.45 -30.57
C THR A 60 -8.09 -22.95 -29.58
N VAL A 61 -7.53 -22.01 -28.82
CA VAL A 61 -6.62 -22.31 -27.71
C VAL A 61 -7.34 -22.03 -26.41
N SER A 62 -7.36 -23.00 -25.50
CA SER A 62 -8.07 -22.90 -24.22
C SER A 62 -7.28 -23.53 -23.09
N LYS A 63 -7.46 -23.00 -21.88
CA LYS A 63 -6.90 -23.53 -20.63
C LYS A 63 -7.88 -23.26 -19.50
N ALA A 64 -7.97 -24.16 -18.52
CA ALA A 64 -8.79 -23.95 -17.34
C ALA A 64 -8.34 -22.66 -16.61
N GLY A 65 -9.29 -21.80 -16.22
CA GLY A 65 -9.00 -20.51 -15.60
C GLY A 65 -8.62 -19.39 -16.57
N TYR A 66 -8.58 -19.64 -17.87
CA TYR A 66 -8.23 -18.64 -18.91
C TYR A 66 -9.38 -18.44 -19.92
N ALA A 67 -9.39 -17.28 -20.54
CA ALA A 67 -10.29 -17.03 -21.68
C ALA A 67 -9.79 -17.78 -22.91
N SER A 68 -10.67 -18.48 -23.60
CA SER A 68 -10.34 -19.16 -24.88
C SER A 68 -10.05 -18.11 -25.95
N LYS A 69 -9.06 -18.38 -26.79
CA LYS A 69 -8.69 -17.52 -27.92
C LYS A 69 -8.78 -18.24 -29.22
N LYS A 70 -9.40 -17.60 -30.20
CA LYS A 70 -9.51 -18.09 -31.56
C LYS A 70 -8.47 -17.42 -32.44
N VAL A 71 -7.72 -18.22 -33.21
CA VAL A 71 -6.64 -17.74 -34.06
C VAL A 71 -6.84 -18.29 -35.46
N PRO A 72 -7.02 -17.42 -36.48
CA PRO A 72 -7.09 -17.87 -37.88
C PRO A 72 -5.68 -18.19 -38.39
N LEU A 73 -5.50 -19.38 -38.91
CA LEU A 73 -4.27 -19.81 -39.57
C LEU A 73 -4.48 -19.84 -41.09
N LYS A 74 -3.66 -19.07 -41.79
CA LYS A 74 -3.62 -19.05 -43.27
C LYS A 74 -2.34 -19.70 -43.77
N PHE A 75 -2.30 -20.07 -45.02
CA PHE A 75 -1.11 -20.69 -45.59
C PHE A 75 0.16 -19.84 -45.48
N ASN A 76 0.02 -18.51 -45.48
CA ASN A 76 1.12 -17.58 -45.31
C ASN A 76 1.40 -17.23 -43.84
N THR A 77 0.67 -17.82 -42.89
CA THR A 77 0.92 -17.56 -41.43
C THR A 77 2.34 -17.99 -41.07
N ALA A 78 3.08 -17.13 -40.42
CA ALA A 78 4.41 -17.45 -39.88
C ALA A 78 4.31 -18.56 -38.83
N SER A 79 5.34 -19.38 -38.73
CA SER A 79 5.42 -20.45 -37.71
C SER A 79 6.73 -20.34 -36.96
N PRO A 80 6.72 -20.44 -35.62
CA PRO A 80 5.58 -20.76 -34.76
C PRO A 80 4.64 -19.56 -34.51
N VAL A 81 3.38 -19.83 -34.24
CA VAL A 81 2.40 -18.84 -33.76
C VAL A 81 2.30 -18.94 -32.26
N ASN A 82 2.73 -17.88 -31.56
CA ASN A 82 2.63 -17.80 -30.14
C ASN A 82 1.27 -17.23 -29.73
N VAL A 83 0.52 -17.96 -28.90
CA VAL A 83 -0.80 -17.56 -28.43
C VAL A 83 -0.76 -17.38 -26.92
N SER A 84 -0.81 -16.15 -26.50
CA SER A 84 -1.03 -15.80 -25.09
C SER A 84 -2.53 -15.89 -24.77
N LEU A 85 -2.86 -16.46 -23.63
CA LEU A 85 -4.23 -16.52 -23.11
C LEU A 85 -4.40 -15.49 -21.98
N ASP A 86 -5.57 -14.87 -21.93
CA ASP A 86 -5.92 -13.97 -20.86
C ASP A 86 -6.50 -14.78 -19.69
N ARG A 87 -5.95 -14.58 -18.49
CA ARG A 87 -6.41 -15.24 -17.26
C ARG A 87 -7.74 -14.65 -16.83
N LYS A 88 -8.63 -15.48 -16.30
CA LYS A 88 -9.95 -15.05 -15.82
C LYS A 88 -9.91 -14.70 -14.34
N PHE A 89 -10.41 -13.52 -14.01
CA PHE A 89 -10.50 -13.01 -12.66
C PHE A 89 -11.97 -12.79 -12.25
N ASN A 90 -12.26 -13.04 -10.99
CA ASN A 90 -13.51 -12.63 -10.35
C ASN A 90 -13.21 -11.33 -9.59
N ILE A 91 -13.97 -10.28 -9.86
CA ILE A 91 -13.74 -8.96 -9.28
C ILE A 91 -14.96 -8.58 -8.46
N THR A 92 -14.74 -8.39 -7.16
CA THR A 92 -15.75 -7.92 -6.21
C THR A 92 -15.29 -6.60 -5.59
N ALA A 93 -16.24 -5.82 -5.12
CA ALA A 93 -15.97 -4.65 -4.29
C ALA A 93 -16.98 -4.62 -3.14
N ASN A 94 -16.67 -3.86 -2.11
CA ASN A 94 -17.61 -3.57 -1.02
C ASN A 94 -18.85 -2.79 -1.47
N GLN A 95 -18.90 -2.35 -2.73
CA GLN A 95 -20.04 -1.72 -3.36
C GLN A 95 -20.50 -2.50 -4.60
N GLU A 96 -21.75 -2.92 -4.62
CA GLU A 96 -22.38 -3.53 -5.78
C GLU A 96 -22.67 -2.48 -6.87
N GLY A 97 -22.54 -2.88 -8.12
CA GLY A 97 -22.81 -2.02 -9.27
C GLY A 97 -21.70 -1.01 -9.60
N ALA A 98 -20.57 -1.04 -8.89
CA ALA A 98 -19.42 -0.22 -9.23
C ALA A 98 -18.82 -0.61 -10.58
N THR A 99 -18.43 0.36 -11.38
CA THR A 99 -17.90 0.15 -12.73
C THR A 99 -16.49 -0.39 -12.68
N ILE A 100 -16.24 -1.52 -13.34
CA ILE A 100 -14.93 -2.14 -13.49
C ILE A 100 -14.32 -1.72 -14.82
N LYS A 101 -13.09 -1.21 -14.79
CA LYS A 101 -12.28 -0.94 -15.97
C LYS A 101 -10.98 -1.74 -15.90
N VAL A 102 -10.50 -2.19 -17.05
CA VAL A 102 -9.18 -2.79 -17.21
C VAL A 102 -8.44 -1.95 -18.22
N ASP A 103 -7.30 -1.39 -17.85
CA ASP A 103 -6.50 -0.46 -18.65
C ASP A 103 -7.35 0.69 -19.25
N GLY A 104 -8.25 1.24 -18.41
CA GLY A 104 -9.18 2.31 -18.80
C GLY A 104 -10.45 1.84 -19.53
N ASN A 105 -10.51 0.61 -20.02
CA ASN A 105 -11.65 0.06 -20.76
C ASN A 105 -12.69 -0.57 -19.84
N VAL A 106 -13.95 -0.19 -19.96
CA VAL A 106 -15.06 -0.76 -19.17
C VAL A 106 -15.23 -2.23 -19.49
N LYS A 107 -15.23 -3.09 -18.46
CA LYS A 107 -15.39 -4.54 -18.55
C LYS A 107 -16.65 -5.06 -17.85
N GLY A 108 -17.29 -4.26 -17.01
CA GLY A 108 -18.50 -4.67 -16.31
C GLY A 108 -18.76 -3.86 -15.05
N LYS A 109 -19.54 -4.45 -14.15
CA LYS A 109 -19.85 -3.91 -12.82
C LYS A 109 -19.64 -4.98 -11.77
N THR A 110 -19.33 -4.55 -10.54
CA THR A 110 -19.19 -5.45 -9.37
C THR A 110 -20.53 -6.02 -8.90
N PRO A 111 -20.58 -7.29 -8.45
CA PRO A 111 -19.55 -8.33 -8.60
C PRO A 111 -19.50 -8.85 -10.05
N ALA A 112 -18.30 -9.10 -10.56
CA ALA A 112 -18.13 -9.68 -11.90
C ALA A 112 -17.27 -10.94 -11.86
N LYS A 113 -17.64 -11.94 -12.66
CA LYS A 113 -16.93 -13.21 -12.78
C LYS A 113 -16.30 -13.36 -14.17
N GLY A 114 -15.11 -13.93 -14.23
CA GLY A 114 -14.48 -14.32 -15.47
C GLY A 114 -13.98 -13.14 -16.33
N ILE A 115 -13.66 -12.01 -15.75
CA ILE A 115 -13.02 -10.89 -16.44
C ILE A 115 -11.66 -11.35 -16.98
N ALA A 116 -11.49 -11.32 -18.31
CA ALA A 116 -10.27 -11.73 -18.96
C ALA A 116 -9.22 -10.60 -18.90
N ILE A 117 -8.04 -10.89 -18.36
CA ILE A 117 -6.93 -9.95 -18.21
C ILE A 117 -5.65 -10.63 -18.65
N ASN A 118 -4.82 -9.92 -19.41
CA ASN A 118 -3.54 -10.43 -19.87
C ASN A 118 -2.54 -10.39 -18.70
N GLU A 119 -2.14 -11.56 -18.21
CA GLU A 119 -1.19 -11.68 -17.11
C GLU A 119 0.26 -11.35 -17.49
N ASN A 120 0.60 -11.38 -18.79
CA ASN A 120 1.95 -11.06 -19.27
C ASN A 120 2.17 -9.54 -19.45
N SER A 121 1.13 -8.75 -19.32
CA SER A 121 1.19 -7.29 -19.27
C SER A 121 0.64 -6.85 -17.93
N GLU A 122 1.33 -5.91 -17.27
CA GLU A 122 0.81 -5.29 -16.07
C GLU A 122 -0.47 -4.53 -16.40
N SER A 123 -1.61 -5.16 -16.18
CA SER A 123 -2.91 -4.56 -16.44
C SER A 123 -3.44 -3.89 -15.17
N VAL A 124 -3.99 -2.69 -15.31
CA VAL A 124 -4.60 -1.95 -14.21
C VAL A 124 -6.09 -2.21 -14.18
N VAL A 125 -6.56 -2.85 -13.12
CA VAL A 125 -8.00 -2.97 -12.83
C VAL A 125 -8.40 -1.80 -11.94
N THR A 126 -9.42 -1.07 -12.36
CA THR A 126 -9.99 0.05 -11.61
C THR A 126 -11.46 -0.21 -11.35
N VAL A 127 -11.90 0.04 -10.12
CA VAL A 127 -13.32 0.02 -9.74
C VAL A 127 -13.74 1.39 -9.28
N SER A 128 -14.79 1.95 -9.87
CA SER A 128 -15.25 3.31 -9.58
C SER A 128 -16.78 3.40 -9.49
N MET A 129 -17.27 4.24 -8.58
CA MET A 129 -18.69 4.54 -8.40
C MET A 129 -18.85 6.00 -7.96
N LYS A 130 -19.94 6.66 -8.37
CA LYS A 130 -20.22 8.04 -7.94
C LYS A 130 -20.35 8.11 -6.41
N GLY A 131 -19.67 9.06 -5.79
CA GLY A 131 -19.63 9.23 -4.33
C GLY A 131 -18.65 8.31 -3.61
N TRP A 132 -17.78 7.61 -4.36
CA TRP A 132 -16.77 6.70 -3.82
C TRP A 132 -15.41 6.96 -4.47
N LEU A 133 -14.36 6.83 -3.69
CA LEU A 133 -12.99 6.92 -4.22
C LEU A 133 -12.71 5.70 -5.11
N GLU A 134 -12.02 5.94 -6.21
CA GLU A 134 -11.64 4.91 -7.15
C GLU A 134 -10.65 3.93 -6.52
N ALA A 135 -10.97 2.63 -6.53
CA ALA A 135 -10.05 1.57 -6.11
C ALA A 135 -9.34 0.96 -7.33
N LYS A 136 -8.03 0.71 -7.22
CA LYS A 136 -7.19 0.19 -8.31
C LYS A 136 -6.33 -0.98 -7.85
N ILE A 137 -6.04 -1.88 -8.77
CA ILE A 137 -5.07 -2.97 -8.59
C ILE A 137 -4.31 -3.18 -9.90
N VAL A 138 -3.03 -3.52 -9.79
CA VAL A 138 -2.25 -4.04 -10.91
C VAL A 138 -2.29 -5.55 -10.87
N VAL A 139 -2.71 -6.13 -11.97
CA VAL A 139 -2.75 -7.58 -12.13
C VAL A 139 -1.41 -8.05 -12.68
N THR A 140 -0.81 -9.00 -11.98
CA THR A 140 0.43 -9.69 -12.34
C THR A 140 0.16 -11.19 -12.46
N PRO A 141 1.12 -12.01 -12.95
CA PRO A 141 0.98 -13.46 -12.98
C PRO A 141 0.60 -14.09 -11.62
N ASP A 142 1.05 -13.47 -10.53
CA ASP A 142 0.85 -13.97 -9.16
C ASP A 142 -0.42 -13.45 -8.49
N THR A 143 -1.11 -12.50 -9.12
CA THR A 143 -2.37 -11.96 -8.56
C THR A 143 -3.40 -13.08 -8.40
N PRO A 144 -4.04 -13.26 -7.23
CA PRO A 144 -5.12 -14.23 -7.04
C PRO A 144 -6.25 -14.01 -8.04
N THR A 145 -6.94 -15.11 -8.44
CA THR A 145 -8.07 -15.00 -9.38
C THR A 145 -9.30 -14.34 -8.79
N ASP A 146 -9.43 -14.34 -7.48
CA ASP A 146 -10.50 -13.67 -6.75
C ASP A 146 -9.98 -12.36 -6.16
N ILE A 147 -10.29 -11.27 -6.85
CA ILE A 147 -9.88 -9.91 -6.48
C ILE A 147 -11.02 -9.27 -5.67
N LYS A 148 -10.72 -8.86 -4.45
CA LYS A 148 -11.63 -8.06 -3.63
C LYS A 148 -11.08 -6.65 -3.49
N LEU A 149 -11.80 -5.65 -3.97
CA LEU A 149 -11.44 -4.24 -3.86
C LEU A 149 -12.34 -3.55 -2.84
N VAL A 150 -11.75 -2.71 -2.00
CA VAL A 150 -12.48 -1.88 -1.06
C VAL A 150 -12.45 -0.45 -1.56
N MET A 151 -13.62 0.12 -1.80
CA MET A 151 -13.79 1.51 -2.20
C MET A 151 -14.17 2.32 -0.95
N ASP A 152 -13.54 3.48 -0.79
CA ASP A 152 -13.87 4.44 0.24
C ASP A 152 -14.85 5.49 -0.27
N GLN A 153 -15.71 6.04 0.60
CA GLN A 153 -16.59 7.14 0.22
C GLN A 153 -15.76 8.42 -0.02
N ASP A 154 -16.16 9.22 -1.00
CA ASP A 154 -15.51 10.50 -1.31
C ASP A 154 -15.97 11.60 -0.33
N GLY A 155 -15.54 11.55 0.93
CA GLY A 155 -15.70 12.64 1.90
C GLY A 155 -17.12 13.07 2.29
N SER A 156 -18.18 12.44 1.76
CA SER A 156 -19.57 12.77 2.13
C SER A 156 -20.12 11.96 3.30
N GLY A 157 -19.42 10.92 3.73
CA GLY A 157 -19.77 10.10 4.89
C GLY A 157 -18.60 10.04 5.87
N ARG A 158 -18.84 10.46 7.10
CA ARG A 158 -17.90 10.54 8.21
C ARG A 158 -17.20 9.20 8.45
N ARG A 159 -16.07 8.97 7.78
CA ARG A 159 -15.13 7.90 8.10
C ARG A 159 -13.98 8.45 8.93
N LEU A 160 -13.27 7.58 9.58
CA LEU A 160 -12.11 7.90 10.38
C LEU A 160 -11.00 8.60 9.60
N LEU A 161 -10.84 8.21 8.34
CA LEU A 161 -9.93 8.89 7.41
C LEU A 161 -10.33 10.35 7.17
N ASP A 162 -11.62 10.70 7.39
CA ASP A 162 -12.12 12.07 7.32
C ASP A 162 -11.86 12.86 8.61
N LEU A 163 -11.51 12.19 9.70
CA LEU A 163 -11.14 12.81 10.98
C LEU A 163 -9.63 13.10 11.06
N VAL A 164 -8.83 12.38 10.28
CA VAL A 164 -7.44 12.72 10.05
C VAL A 164 -7.44 13.61 8.81
N PRO A 165 -7.00 14.87 8.90
CA PRO A 165 -6.99 15.76 7.75
C PRO A 165 -6.27 15.14 6.57
N GLU A 166 -6.69 15.45 5.34
CA GLU A 166 -6.00 15.06 4.09
C GLU A 166 -4.50 15.37 4.08
N GLN A 167 -4.09 16.16 5.02
CA GLN A 167 -2.73 16.63 5.26
C GLN A 167 -1.75 15.58 5.75
N ASP A 168 -2.20 14.39 6.16
CA ASP A 168 -1.28 13.27 6.44
C ASP A 168 -0.52 12.79 5.18
N GLY A 169 -0.74 13.47 4.04
CA GLY A 169 -0.05 13.18 2.77
C GLY A 169 -0.26 11.76 2.28
N VAL A 170 -0.77 10.93 3.13
CA VAL A 170 -1.03 9.53 2.95
C VAL A 170 -2.52 9.26 3.14
N ARG A 171 -3.38 10.06 2.54
CA ARG A 171 -4.54 9.41 1.95
C ARG A 171 -3.97 8.56 0.85
N VAL A 172 -3.44 7.45 1.24
CA VAL A 172 -3.27 6.38 0.33
C VAL A 172 -4.65 6.18 -0.25
N LYS A 173 -4.87 6.73 -1.43
CA LYS A 173 -5.90 6.22 -2.32
C LYS A 173 -5.50 4.78 -2.44
N THR A 174 -5.94 3.97 -1.50
CA THR A 174 -5.46 2.63 -1.23
C THR A 174 -5.78 1.81 -2.43
N THR A 175 -4.84 1.81 -3.30
CA THR A 175 -4.80 0.83 -4.34
C THR A 175 -3.70 -0.08 -3.94
N PRO A 176 -3.99 -1.23 -3.37
CA PRO A 176 -2.96 -2.22 -3.21
C PRO A 176 -2.42 -2.54 -4.60
N ILE A 177 -1.16 -2.24 -4.84
CA ILE A 177 -0.40 -2.72 -5.97
C ILE A 177 0.26 -3.99 -5.46
N PHE A 178 -0.10 -5.11 -6.03
CA PHE A 178 0.31 -6.41 -5.51
C PHE A 178 1.35 -7.07 -6.37
N SER A 179 2.40 -7.50 -5.71
CA SER A 179 3.20 -8.61 -6.16
C SER A 179 3.83 -9.27 -4.92
N ASP A 180 3.36 -10.44 -4.56
CA ASP A 180 3.99 -11.27 -3.52
C ASP A 180 5.38 -11.76 -3.95
N THR A 181 5.70 -11.68 -5.24
CA THR A 181 6.99 -12.11 -5.80
C THR A 181 8.05 -11.03 -5.78
N ASP A 182 7.65 -9.77 -5.66
CA ASP A 182 8.56 -8.64 -5.64
C ASP A 182 8.90 -8.24 -4.19
N VAL A 183 9.36 -9.23 -3.42
CA VAL A 183 9.84 -9.02 -2.04
C VAL A 183 11.25 -8.45 -2.01
N GLY A 184 11.96 -8.45 -3.13
CA GLY A 184 13.32 -7.97 -3.24
C GLY A 184 13.35 -6.46 -3.45
N GLU A 185 14.06 -5.74 -2.58
CA GLU A 185 14.47 -4.37 -2.87
C GLU A 185 15.75 -4.40 -3.70
N ASN A 186 15.73 -3.68 -4.83
CA ASN A 186 16.90 -3.53 -5.68
C ASN A 186 17.80 -2.34 -5.28
N SER A 187 17.53 -1.73 -4.11
CA SER A 187 18.33 -0.63 -3.62
C SER A 187 19.67 -1.15 -3.05
N PRO A 188 20.81 -0.64 -3.50
CA PRO A 188 22.12 -1.03 -2.96
C PRO A 188 22.30 -0.65 -1.49
N ASN A 189 21.43 0.19 -0.95
CA ASN A 189 21.47 0.69 0.42
C ASN A 189 20.67 -0.19 1.41
N VAL A 190 20.00 -1.22 0.90
CA VAL A 190 19.18 -2.14 1.71
C VAL A 190 19.71 -3.56 1.54
N ALA A 191 20.09 -4.17 2.66
CA ALA A 191 20.62 -5.53 2.68
C ALA A 191 19.51 -6.59 2.64
N GLN A 192 18.38 -6.34 3.31
CA GLN A 192 17.26 -7.25 3.41
C GLN A 192 15.95 -6.50 3.65
N VAL A 193 14.86 -7.01 3.05
CA VAL A 193 13.48 -6.63 3.35
C VAL A 193 12.68 -7.88 3.66
N ARG A 194 11.87 -7.85 4.71
CA ARG A 194 10.97 -8.97 5.06
C ARG A 194 9.66 -8.47 5.68
N ARG A 195 8.61 -9.24 5.50
CA ARG A 195 7.31 -9.03 6.12
C ARG A 195 7.36 -9.41 7.60
N LEU A 196 6.84 -8.56 8.47
CA LEU A 196 6.76 -8.81 9.91
C LEU A 196 5.38 -9.30 10.34
N THR A 197 4.31 -8.72 9.81
CA THR A 197 2.93 -9.10 10.12
C THR A 197 2.25 -9.73 8.91
N ASN A 198 1.15 -10.43 9.15
CA ASN A 198 0.29 -11.00 8.11
C ASN A 198 -1.16 -10.78 8.53
N GLN A 199 -1.68 -9.59 8.21
CA GLN A 199 -3.04 -9.22 8.56
C GLN A 199 -4.07 -9.93 7.68
N PRO A 200 -5.23 -10.34 8.23
CA PRO A 200 -6.36 -10.77 7.42
C PRO A 200 -6.87 -9.59 6.57
N GLN A 201 -7.54 -9.89 5.46
CA GLN A 201 -8.06 -8.86 4.54
C GLN A 201 -9.10 -7.90 5.14
N THR A 202 -9.60 -8.20 6.33
CA THR A 202 -10.54 -7.37 7.10
C THR A 202 -9.84 -6.40 8.04
N GLU A 203 -8.51 -6.44 8.10
CA GLU A 203 -7.71 -5.64 9.02
C GLU A 203 -6.63 -4.88 8.27
N PHE A 204 -6.34 -3.66 8.70
CA PHE A 204 -5.35 -2.78 8.08
C PHE A 204 -4.51 -2.10 9.15
N ILE A 205 -3.19 -2.19 9.02
CA ILE A 205 -2.28 -1.37 9.84
C ILE A 205 -2.45 0.09 9.41
N GLN A 206 -2.79 0.97 10.33
CA GLN A 206 -2.92 2.41 10.07
C GLN A 206 -1.69 3.21 10.45
N SER A 207 -1.10 2.88 11.57
CA SER A 207 0.11 3.55 12.07
C SER A 207 0.96 2.57 12.85
N ILE A 208 2.25 2.87 12.91
CA ILE A 208 3.23 2.12 13.70
C ILE A 208 4.08 3.07 14.52
N SER A 209 4.48 2.64 15.69
CA SER A 209 5.45 3.30 16.56
C SER A 209 6.27 2.24 17.27
N LEU A 210 7.56 2.47 17.44
CA LEU A 210 8.42 1.59 18.21
C LEU A 210 8.46 2.05 19.66
N LEU A 211 8.35 1.11 20.60
CA LEU A 211 8.53 1.40 22.00
C LEU A 211 10.02 1.59 22.33
N PRO A 212 10.35 2.33 23.41
CA PRO A 212 11.74 2.60 23.79
C PRO A 212 12.58 1.35 24.12
N ASP A 213 11.92 0.22 24.38
CA ASP A 213 12.60 -1.07 24.58
C ASP A 213 13.28 -1.59 23.29
N GLY A 214 12.97 -0.97 22.14
CA GLY A 214 13.50 -1.37 20.84
C GLY A 214 13.03 -2.73 20.34
N LYS A 215 12.14 -3.40 21.07
CA LYS A 215 11.66 -4.76 20.80
C LYS A 215 10.16 -4.83 20.54
N SER A 216 9.42 -3.84 21.00
CA SER A 216 7.96 -3.85 20.90
C SER A 216 7.49 -2.73 19.98
N LEU A 217 6.65 -3.07 19.02
CA LEU A 217 5.91 -2.13 18.19
C LEU A 217 4.51 -1.91 18.77
N VAL A 218 4.03 -0.68 18.72
CA VAL A 218 2.61 -0.37 18.86
C VAL A 218 2.05 -0.10 17.47
N ALA A 219 1.00 -0.81 17.11
CA ALA A 219 0.30 -0.64 15.84
C ALA A 219 -1.16 -0.25 16.10
N SER A 220 -1.66 0.73 15.35
CA SER A 220 -3.09 0.95 15.20
C SER A 220 -3.61 0.03 14.12
N ILE A 221 -4.56 -0.82 14.45
CA ILE A 221 -5.18 -1.77 13.52
C ILE A 221 -6.63 -1.38 13.33
N LEU A 222 -6.97 -1.03 12.10
CA LEU A 222 -8.34 -0.82 11.66
C LEU A 222 -8.98 -2.18 11.38
N GLU A 223 -10.10 -2.45 11.98
CA GLU A 223 -10.86 -3.68 11.83
C GLU A 223 -12.25 -3.37 11.27
N ALA A 224 -12.66 -4.12 10.25
CA ALA A 224 -14.06 -4.17 9.82
C ALA A 224 -14.81 -5.20 10.67
N TYR A 225 -15.98 -4.85 11.18
CA TYR A 225 -16.82 -5.73 11.99
C TYR A 225 -18.31 -5.54 11.67
N GLY A 226 -19.14 -6.47 12.12
CA GLY A 226 -20.60 -6.45 11.89
C GLY A 226 -20.99 -7.16 10.60
N ASN A 227 -22.00 -6.62 9.87
CA ASN A 227 -22.52 -7.24 8.66
C ASN A 227 -21.55 -7.00 7.48
N GLU A 228 -21.24 -8.06 6.72
CA GLU A 228 -20.36 -7.97 5.54
C GLU A 228 -20.87 -6.99 4.48
N ASP A 229 -22.18 -6.85 4.34
CA ASP A 229 -22.81 -5.94 3.37
C ASP A 229 -22.72 -4.46 3.79
N ASN A 230 -22.59 -4.20 5.11
CA ASN A 230 -22.47 -2.85 5.66
C ASN A 230 -21.57 -2.88 6.91
N PRO A 231 -20.26 -3.05 6.74
CA PRO A 231 -19.35 -3.18 7.87
C PRO A 231 -19.23 -1.87 8.65
N SER A 232 -19.19 -2.00 9.95
CA SER A 232 -18.70 -0.95 10.84
C SER A 232 -17.18 -1.07 10.96
N TYR A 233 -16.54 0.02 11.37
CA TYR A 233 -15.08 0.07 11.51
C TYR A 233 -14.69 0.58 12.88
N ARG A 234 -13.62 0.04 13.42
CA ARG A 234 -12.95 0.53 14.61
C ARG A 234 -11.44 0.40 14.45
N ALA A 235 -10.69 1.21 15.16
CA ALA A 235 -9.25 1.07 15.22
C ALA A 235 -8.82 1.02 16.68
N ASN A 236 -8.05 0.00 17.05
CA ASN A 236 -7.52 -0.17 18.37
C ASN A 236 -5.99 -0.33 18.32
N LEU A 237 -5.33 -0.01 19.42
CA LEU A 237 -3.89 -0.15 19.55
C LEU A 237 -3.52 -1.55 20.04
N TRP A 238 -2.49 -2.11 19.41
CA TRP A 238 -1.95 -3.43 19.70
C TRP A 238 -0.45 -3.38 19.85
N THR A 239 0.13 -4.16 20.75
CA THR A 239 1.57 -4.40 20.79
C THR A 239 1.92 -5.72 20.13
N LEU A 240 3.09 -5.76 19.52
CA LEU A 240 3.68 -6.97 18.91
C LEU A 240 5.20 -6.94 19.05
N ASP A 241 5.82 -8.13 19.10
CA ASP A 241 7.27 -8.28 19.13
C ASP A 241 7.86 -7.97 17.73
N SER A 242 8.77 -7.02 17.66
CA SER A 242 9.37 -6.57 16.40
C SER A 242 10.42 -7.55 15.83
N SER A 243 10.88 -8.51 16.62
CA SER A 243 11.89 -9.48 16.22
C SER A 243 11.30 -10.75 15.59
N ILE A 244 10.02 -11.02 15.84
CA ILE A 244 9.37 -12.28 15.48
C ILE A 244 8.32 -12.03 14.39
N ALA A 245 8.55 -12.57 13.19
CA ALA A 245 7.56 -12.54 12.13
C ALA A 245 6.31 -13.34 12.52
N GLY A 246 5.12 -12.71 12.36
CA GLY A 246 3.86 -13.32 12.78
C GLY A 246 3.68 -13.42 14.29
N ALA A 247 4.41 -12.65 15.09
CA ALA A 247 4.25 -12.62 16.55
C ALA A 247 2.80 -12.38 16.97
N PRO A 248 2.32 -13.04 18.04
CA PRO A 248 0.99 -12.76 18.57
C PRO A 248 0.92 -11.33 19.07
N ARG A 249 -0.14 -10.65 18.68
CA ARG A 249 -0.42 -9.28 19.13
C ARG A 249 -1.16 -9.28 20.46
N ARG A 250 -0.94 -8.24 21.27
CA ARG A 250 -1.66 -8.01 22.53
C ARG A 250 -2.42 -6.70 22.44
N ALA A 251 -3.70 -6.71 22.79
CA ALA A 251 -4.51 -5.50 22.83
C ALA A 251 -3.99 -4.53 23.88
N VAL A 252 -3.82 -3.27 23.51
CA VAL A 252 -3.49 -2.15 24.39
C VAL A 252 -4.76 -1.36 24.69
N THR A 253 -5.59 -1.16 23.68
CA THR A 253 -6.89 -0.51 23.82
C THR A 253 -7.99 -1.37 23.20
N SER A 254 -9.22 -1.04 23.52
CA SER A 254 -10.41 -1.70 22.98
C SER A 254 -11.60 -0.74 22.94
N GLY A 255 -12.61 -1.09 22.15
CA GLY A 255 -13.86 -0.35 22.01
C GLY A 255 -14.18 -0.01 20.56
N ASP A 256 -15.42 0.45 20.34
CA ASP A 256 -15.91 0.92 19.04
C ASP A 256 -15.49 2.38 18.84
N VAL A 257 -14.20 2.59 18.84
CA VAL A 257 -13.53 3.88 18.74
C VAL A 257 -12.40 3.79 17.73
N PHE A 258 -11.79 4.92 17.50
CA PHE A 258 -10.61 4.96 16.66
C PHE A 258 -9.44 5.47 17.48
N ASP A 259 -8.62 4.54 17.89
CA ASP A 259 -7.34 4.80 18.52
C ASP A 259 -6.27 4.73 17.44
N ILE A 260 -5.71 5.87 17.09
CA ILE A 260 -4.73 6.00 16.00
C ILE A 260 -3.46 6.66 16.52
N THR A 261 -2.46 6.74 15.70
CA THR A 261 -1.16 7.39 15.96
C THR A 261 -0.76 7.41 17.44
N ALA A 262 0.16 6.54 17.81
CA ALA A 262 0.63 6.41 19.18
C ALA A 262 2.11 6.79 19.29
N ASN A 263 2.50 7.34 20.45
CA ASN A 263 3.88 7.62 20.80
C ASN A 263 4.09 7.32 22.29
N ALA A 264 5.15 6.63 22.65
CA ALA A 264 5.45 6.27 24.03
C ALA A 264 6.35 7.31 24.71
N SER A 265 6.22 7.47 26.02
CA SER A 265 7.22 8.15 26.84
C SER A 265 8.58 7.45 26.77
N VAL A 266 9.64 8.17 27.05
CA VAL A 266 11.02 7.65 26.96
C VAL A 266 11.26 6.42 27.84
N ASP A 267 10.58 6.34 28.98
CA ASP A 267 10.60 5.18 29.88
C ASP A 267 9.68 4.03 29.44
N GLY A 268 8.86 4.25 28.40
CA GLY A 268 7.89 3.26 27.91
C GLY A 268 6.67 3.06 28.82
N GLU A 269 6.52 3.83 29.91
CA GLU A 269 5.45 3.62 30.88
C GLU A 269 4.12 4.26 30.48
N THR A 270 4.18 5.34 29.70
CA THR A 270 3.00 6.07 29.23
C THR A 270 2.91 6.03 27.71
N LEU A 271 1.75 5.69 27.21
CA LEU A 271 1.42 5.77 25.79
C LEU A 271 0.51 6.99 25.57
N TYR A 272 0.90 7.86 24.65
CA TYR A 272 0.11 8.99 24.17
C TYR A 272 -0.47 8.60 22.82
N PHE A 273 -1.75 8.85 22.59
CA PHE A 273 -2.38 8.45 21.32
C PHE A 273 -3.58 9.35 20.98
N SER A 274 -3.91 9.38 19.73
CA SER A 274 -5.09 10.07 19.22
C SER A 274 -6.28 9.13 19.27
N THR A 275 -7.43 9.62 19.77
CA THR A 275 -8.62 8.80 19.91
C THR A 275 -9.92 9.59 19.73
N THR A 276 -10.96 8.91 19.26
CA THR A 276 -12.32 9.46 19.13
C THR A 276 -13.21 9.17 20.34
N ARG A 277 -12.67 8.71 21.49
CA ARG A 277 -13.42 8.29 22.68
C ARG A 277 -14.38 9.33 23.23
N ASN A 278 -14.12 10.59 22.99
CA ASN A 278 -14.98 11.72 23.40
C ASN A 278 -15.81 12.29 22.23
N GLY A 279 -16.11 11.48 21.20
CA GLY A 279 -16.88 11.90 20.03
C GLY A 279 -16.13 12.77 19.04
N LYS A 280 -14.92 13.22 19.36
CA LYS A 280 -13.99 13.95 18.50
C LYS A 280 -12.57 13.43 18.69
N LEU A 281 -11.74 13.64 17.70
CA LEU A 281 -10.34 13.26 17.78
C LEU A 281 -9.62 14.14 18.80
N GLY A 282 -8.98 13.54 19.79
CA GLY A 282 -8.24 14.21 20.84
C GLY A 282 -7.07 13.35 21.32
N ILE A 283 -6.11 13.96 22.00
CA ILE A 283 -4.97 13.25 22.57
C ILE A 283 -5.29 12.74 23.96
N TRP A 284 -5.04 11.47 24.17
CA TRP A 284 -5.17 10.79 25.46
C TRP A 284 -3.87 10.10 25.85
N SER A 285 -3.77 9.73 27.11
CA SER A 285 -2.70 8.89 27.63
C SER A 285 -3.23 7.65 28.33
N LEU A 286 -2.40 6.62 28.37
CA LEU A 286 -2.63 5.33 29.01
C LEU A 286 -1.35 4.88 29.71
N ASN A 287 -1.47 4.30 30.90
CA ASN A 287 -0.34 3.65 31.55
C ASN A 287 -0.14 2.23 31.00
N MET A 288 1.02 1.95 30.42
CA MET A 288 1.34 0.69 29.75
C MET A 288 1.59 -0.48 30.72
N LYS A 289 1.99 -0.20 31.96
CA LYS A 289 2.20 -1.26 32.98
C LYS A 289 0.88 -1.80 33.52
N THR A 290 -0.07 -0.93 33.74
CA THR A 290 -1.38 -1.30 34.30
C THR A 290 -2.45 -1.54 33.23
N MET A 291 -2.17 -1.17 31.98
CA MET A 291 -3.15 -1.12 30.88
C MET A 291 -4.41 -0.33 31.26
N GLY A 292 -4.21 0.74 32.04
CA GLY A 292 -5.29 1.55 32.60
C GLY A 292 -4.90 3.02 32.72
N GLY A 293 -5.67 3.79 33.47
CA GLY A 293 -5.39 5.21 33.68
C GLY A 293 -5.62 6.08 32.45
N LEU A 294 -6.60 5.72 31.62
CA LEU A 294 -7.01 6.50 30.46
C LEU A 294 -7.31 7.94 30.89
N LYS A 295 -6.58 8.90 30.30
CA LYS A 295 -6.72 10.31 30.64
C LYS A 295 -6.73 11.15 29.37
N MET A 296 -7.75 12.00 29.22
CA MET A 296 -7.81 13.00 28.18
C MET A 296 -6.82 14.14 28.48
N LEU A 297 -5.98 14.49 27.51
CA LEU A 297 -4.95 15.53 27.64
C LEU A 297 -5.34 16.82 26.92
N THR A 298 -6.07 16.72 25.81
CA THR A 298 -6.49 17.88 25.02
C THR A 298 -8.00 18.03 25.04
N ALA A 299 -8.49 19.26 24.93
CA ALA A 299 -9.91 19.56 24.94
C ALA A 299 -10.53 19.24 23.55
N ALA A 300 -11.78 18.77 23.55
CA ALA A 300 -12.49 18.30 22.35
C ALA A 300 -12.95 19.43 21.38
N ASN A 301 -12.31 20.59 21.39
CA ASN A 301 -12.69 21.72 20.53
C ASN A 301 -12.03 21.70 19.16
N THR A 302 -10.98 20.92 19.00
CA THR A 302 -10.17 20.74 17.80
C THR A 302 -10.11 19.26 17.44
N ALA A 303 -9.63 18.93 16.26
CA ALA A 303 -9.25 17.56 15.92
C ALA A 303 -7.74 17.43 16.15
N ASP A 304 -7.36 16.83 17.29
CA ASP A 304 -5.98 16.72 17.71
C ASP A 304 -5.41 15.33 17.43
N TYR A 305 -4.24 15.27 16.78
CA TYR A 305 -3.66 14.02 16.32
C TYR A 305 -2.12 14.05 16.28
N SER A 306 -1.52 12.89 16.02
CA SER A 306 -0.06 12.69 15.92
C SER A 306 0.71 13.24 17.13
N PRO A 307 0.45 12.71 18.34
CA PRO A 307 1.19 13.13 19.53
C PRO A 307 2.65 12.71 19.44
N ALA A 308 3.55 13.58 19.91
CA ALA A 308 4.97 13.29 20.07
C ALA A 308 5.44 13.84 21.40
N ILE A 309 5.98 12.98 22.26
CA ILE A 309 6.52 13.38 23.55
C ILE A 309 7.97 13.84 23.40
N GLY A 310 8.34 14.91 24.05
CA GLY A 310 9.72 15.38 24.12
C GLY A 310 10.63 14.36 24.82
N PRO A 311 11.93 14.30 24.47
CA PRO A 311 12.85 13.31 25.02
C PRO A 311 13.09 13.48 26.52
N ASP A 312 12.73 14.62 27.10
CA ASP A 312 12.73 14.87 28.55
C ASP A 312 11.43 14.46 29.26
N GLY A 313 10.42 13.98 28.49
CA GLY A 313 9.12 13.54 28.99
C GLY A 313 8.18 14.65 29.47
N LYS A 314 8.55 15.94 29.30
CA LYS A 314 7.79 17.05 29.91
C LYS A 314 6.81 17.70 28.96
N GLU A 315 7.09 17.73 27.68
CA GLU A 315 6.32 18.45 26.69
C GLU A 315 5.72 17.51 25.65
N LEU A 316 4.42 17.68 25.42
CA LEU A 316 3.65 16.98 24.39
C LEU A 316 3.48 17.93 23.20
N LEU A 317 3.97 17.50 22.03
CA LEU A 317 3.76 18.13 20.74
C LEU A 317 2.66 17.37 20.01
N TYR A 318 1.76 18.07 19.32
CA TYR A 318 0.69 17.44 18.55
C TYR A 318 0.22 18.35 17.42
N SER A 319 -0.49 17.77 16.46
CA SER A 319 -1.12 18.49 15.37
C SER A 319 -2.60 18.69 15.66
N ALA A 320 -3.15 19.85 15.30
CA ALA A 320 -4.57 20.13 15.47
C ALA A 320 -5.16 20.88 14.28
N VAL A 321 -6.38 20.49 13.89
CA VAL A 321 -7.21 21.22 12.92
C VAL A 321 -8.25 22.04 13.66
N LEU A 322 -8.28 23.32 13.37
CA LEU A 322 -9.23 24.27 14.00
C LEU A 322 -10.62 24.17 13.35
N PRO A 323 -11.71 24.26 14.13
CA PRO A 323 -13.07 24.27 13.58
C PRO A 323 -13.29 25.46 12.64
N GLY A 324 -13.92 25.22 11.50
CA GLY A 324 -14.28 26.27 10.55
C GLY A 324 -13.10 26.89 9.79
N GLY A 325 -11.90 26.37 9.93
CA GLY A 325 -10.70 26.83 9.24
C GLY A 325 -10.55 26.23 7.84
N THR A 326 -9.59 26.74 7.11
CA THR A 326 -9.17 26.27 5.77
C THR A 326 -8.36 24.99 5.91
N HIS A 327 -8.86 23.88 6.36
CA HIS A 327 -8.22 22.54 6.39
C HIS A 327 -6.71 22.51 6.76
N SER A 328 -6.15 23.62 7.22
CA SER A 328 -4.76 23.71 7.67
C SER A 328 -4.60 23.15 9.08
N ALA A 329 -3.61 22.31 9.26
CA ALA A 329 -3.21 21.84 10.57
C ALA A 329 -2.16 22.76 11.18
N TYR A 330 -2.20 22.88 12.50
CA TYR A 330 -1.24 23.64 13.28
C TYR A 330 -0.58 22.75 14.32
N LEU A 331 0.68 23.01 14.56
CA LEU A 331 1.45 22.38 15.63
C LEU A 331 1.21 23.11 16.94
N TRP A 332 0.98 22.32 17.97
CA TRP A 332 0.74 22.79 19.32
C TRP A 332 1.61 22.07 20.33
N THR A 333 1.99 22.75 21.39
CA THR A 333 2.63 22.12 22.55
C THR A 333 1.79 22.29 23.81
N LYS A 334 1.97 21.34 24.71
CA LYS A 334 1.34 21.32 26.02
C LYS A 334 2.18 20.49 26.99
N ALA A 335 2.05 20.74 28.29
CA ALA A 335 2.66 19.86 29.29
C ALA A 335 2.16 18.41 29.10
N ALA A 336 3.07 17.44 29.15
CA ALA A 336 2.79 16.02 28.92
C ALA A 336 1.77 15.42 29.89
N ASN A 337 1.70 15.96 31.09
CA ASN A 337 0.68 15.60 32.10
C ASN A 337 -0.72 16.16 31.81
N GLY A 338 -0.90 16.90 30.72
CA GLY A 338 -2.16 17.51 30.31
C GLY A 338 -2.53 18.80 31.05
N ASN A 339 -1.70 19.31 31.97
CA ASN A 339 -1.95 20.54 32.68
C ASN A 339 -1.59 21.78 31.82
N GLY A 340 -2.09 22.93 32.22
CA GLY A 340 -1.82 24.20 31.57
C GLY A 340 -2.57 24.38 30.23
N MET A 341 -2.41 25.55 29.65
CA MET A 341 -2.98 25.90 28.35
C MET A 341 -2.05 25.44 27.22
N PRO A 342 -2.58 24.94 26.09
CA PRO A 342 -1.76 24.65 24.95
C PRO A 342 -1.22 25.92 24.30
N SER A 343 -0.03 25.83 23.72
CA SER A 343 0.61 26.90 22.95
C SER A 343 0.70 26.52 21.50
N GLN A 344 0.19 27.37 20.62
CA GLN A 344 0.31 27.17 19.19
C GLN A 344 1.71 27.57 18.73
N LEU A 345 2.36 26.72 17.95
CA LEU A 345 3.67 26.98 17.35
C LEU A 345 3.53 27.56 15.93
N ARG A 346 3.06 26.77 15.00
CA ARG A 346 2.94 27.16 13.60
C ARG A 346 2.07 26.20 12.79
N GLU A 347 1.82 26.55 11.54
CA GLU A 347 1.21 25.67 10.55
C GLU A 347 2.14 24.50 10.23
N GLY A 348 1.58 23.30 10.25
CA GLY A 348 2.26 22.04 9.97
C GLY A 348 1.61 20.88 10.70
N TYR A 349 2.11 19.67 10.43
CA TYR A 349 1.59 18.42 10.99
C TYR A 349 2.66 17.32 11.06
N ASN A 350 2.36 16.17 11.68
CA ASN A 350 3.25 15.03 11.85
C ASN A 350 4.62 15.38 12.42
N ALA A 351 4.61 16.23 13.45
CA ALA A 351 5.83 16.71 14.04
C ALA A 351 6.45 15.72 15.02
N VAL A 352 7.77 15.64 15.01
CA VAL A 352 8.56 14.79 15.90
C VAL A 352 9.79 15.53 16.43
N TRP A 353 10.10 15.30 17.69
CA TRP A 353 11.30 15.84 18.33
C TRP A 353 12.58 15.17 17.81
N SER A 354 13.67 15.93 17.70
CA SER A 354 15.00 15.33 17.56
C SER A 354 15.38 14.57 18.83
N PRO A 355 16.26 13.57 18.75
CA PRO A 355 16.67 12.77 19.92
C PRO A 355 17.28 13.60 21.06
N ASP A 356 17.92 14.73 20.73
CA ASP A 356 18.50 15.68 21.71
C ASP A 356 17.50 16.73 22.23
N GLY A 357 16.26 16.73 21.71
CA GLY A 357 15.18 17.64 22.09
C GLY A 357 15.35 19.10 21.63
N LYS A 358 16.36 19.41 20.80
CA LYS A 358 16.62 20.81 20.40
C LYS A 358 15.89 21.23 19.13
N LYS A 359 15.48 20.28 18.32
CA LYS A 359 14.82 20.51 17.04
C LYS A 359 13.49 19.75 16.95
N VAL A 360 12.64 20.22 16.08
CA VAL A 360 11.40 19.56 15.68
C VAL A 360 11.36 19.42 14.17
N LEU A 361 11.15 18.21 13.71
CA LEU A 361 10.82 17.89 12.33
C LEU A 361 9.31 17.95 12.16
N PHE A 362 8.84 18.48 11.02
CA PHE A 362 7.41 18.53 10.71
C PHE A 362 7.17 18.60 9.21
N VAL A 363 5.94 18.34 8.81
CA VAL A 363 5.49 18.48 7.43
C VAL A 363 4.67 19.77 7.29
N LYS A 364 4.89 20.52 6.22
CA LYS A 364 4.08 21.65 5.83
C LYS A 364 3.71 21.56 4.34
N GLY A 365 2.53 22.07 3.99
CA GLY A 365 1.95 21.97 2.65
C GLY A 365 0.99 20.79 2.56
N SER A 366 0.27 20.62 1.48
CA SER A 366 -0.77 19.61 1.19
C SER A 366 -2.14 20.19 0.89
N THR A 367 -2.16 21.34 0.30
CA THR A 367 -3.35 21.80 -0.43
C THR A 367 -3.20 21.41 -1.91
N GLU A 368 -4.24 21.49 -2.68
CA GLU A 368 -4.17 21.25 -4.13
C GLU A 368 -3.12 22.12 -4.87
N LYS A 369 -2.61 23.15 -4.21
CA LYS A 369 -1.64 24.11 -4.75
C LYS A 369 -0.23 23.98 -4.17
N GLU A 370 -0.08 23.41 -2.99
CA GLU A 370 1.20 23.26 -2.28
C GLU A 370 1.51 21.80 -2.03
N GLN A 371 2.71 21.37 -2.35
CA GLN A 371 3.16 20.00 -2.06
C GLN A 371 3.62 19.89 -0.62
N ALA A 372 3.40 18.73 0.01
CA ALA A 372 3.91 18.43 1.34
C ALA A 372 5.45 18.39 1.34
N ARG A 373 6.07 19.12 2.26
CA ARG A 373 7.53 19.19 2.41
C ARG A 373 7.93 19.03 3.87
N ILE A 374 9.12 18.48 4.06
CA ILE A 374 9.70 18.32 5.39
C ILE A 374 10.46 19.59 5.77
N TRP A 375 10.16 20.06 6.96
CA TRP A 375 10.74 21.24 7.58
C TRP A 375 11.37 20.88 8.92
N VAL A 376 12.34 21.65 9.33
CA VAL A 376 12.94 21.60 10.67
C VAL A 376 12.85 22.97 11.33
N MET A 377 12.62 22.99 12.63
CA MET A 377 12.61 24.22 13.45
C MET A 377 13.28 23.96 14.79
N ASP A 378 13.57 25.02 15.52
CA ASP A 378 13.99 24.91 16.90
C ASP A 378 12.82 24.39 17.78
N ALA A 379 13.16 23.81 18.92
CA ALA A 379 12.18 23.26 19.87
C ALA A 379 11.08 24.24 20.28
N ASN A 380 11.42 25.52 20.36
CA ASN A 380 10.49 26.61 20.70
C ASN A 380 9.66 27.13 19.51
N GLY A 381 9.75 26.49 18.35
CA GLY A 381 9.06 26.90 17.12
C GLY A 381 9.80 27.95 16.29
N GLY A 382 11.00 28.38 16.70
CA GLY A 382 11.83 29.35 15.97
C GLY A 382 12.56 28.77 14.75
N ASN A 383 13.10 29.63 13.89
CA ASN A 383 14.00 29.32 12.79
C ASN A 383 13.54 28.17 11.86
N PRO A 384 12.30 28.19 11.33
CA PRO A 384 11.84 27.13 10.44
C PRO A 384 12.61 27.13 9.12
N THR A 385 13.08 25.97 8.73
CA THR A 385 13.83 25.78 7.47
C THR A 385 13.27 24.57 6.75
N GLN A 386 12.94 24.71 5.46
CA GLN A 386 12.62 23.58 4.61
C GLN A 386 13.89 22.81 4.28
N ILE A 387 13.89 21.50 4.58
CA ILE A 387 15.05 20.64 4.34
C ILE A 387 14.81 19.64 3.20
N SER A 388 13.59 19.28 2.87
CA SER A 388 13.33 18.48 1.69
C SER A 388 13.18 19.37 0.47
N LEU A 389 14.19 19.36 -0.40
CA LEU A 389 14.27 20.18 -1.60
C LEU A 389 13.93 19.36 -2.84
N GLY A 390 13.50 20.02 -3.90
CA GLY A 390 13.23 19.39 -5.20
C GLY A 390 12.12 20.05 -6.00
N SER A 391 11.71 19.39 -7.09
CA SER A 391 10.68 19.90 -8.01
C SER A 391 9.29 19.89 -7.37
N ASP A 392 8.37 20.68 -7.91
CA ASP A 392 7.04 20.95 -7.35
C ASP A 392 6.02 19.81 -7.51
N LYS A 393 6.47 18.59 -7.84
CA LYS A 393 5.56 17.51 -8.27
C LYS A 393 5.51 16.29 -7.36
N PHE A 394 6.04 16.34 -6.14
CA PHE A 394 6.02 15.22 -5.20
C PHE A 394 5.76 15.68 -3.77
N ASN A 395 5.39 14.75 -2.92
CA ASN A 395 5.16 14.95 -1.51
C ASN A 395 6.21 14.19 -0.69
N ASP A 396 6.68 14.81 0.38
CA ASP A 396 7.55 14.22 1.38
C ASP A 396 6.83 14.25 2.72
N VAL A 397 6.57 13.08 3.30
CA VAL A 397 5.72 12.89 4.47
C VAL A 397 6.31 11.91 5.47
N ASP A 398 5.70 11.81 6.65
CA ASP A 398 6.06 10.86 7.72
C ASP A 398 7.56 10.84 8.10
N PRO A 399 8.22 12.00 8.29
CA PRO A 399 9.62 12.03 8.62
C PRO A 399 9.90 11.49 10.03
N ARG A 400 11.03 10.80 10.19
CA ARG A 400 11.53 10.33 11.49
C ARG A 400 13.04 10.49 11.56
N TRP A 401 13.54 10.93 12.70
CA TRP A 401 14.97 10.98 12.98
C TRP A 401 15.56 9.59 13.15
N SER A 402 16.80 9.41 12.73
CA SER A 402 17.62 8.30 13.23
C SER A 402 17.93 8.49 14.73
N PRO A 403 18.22 7.43 15.49
CA PRO A 403 18.48 7.52 16.92
C PRO A 403 19.66 8.44 17.28
N ASP A 404 20.64 8.59 16.39
CA ASP A 404 21.78 9.48 16.55
C ASP A 404 21.52 10.92 16.07
N GLY A 405 20.34 11.19 15.51
CA GLY A 405 19.92 12.50 14.99
C GLY A 405 20.62 12.95 13.71
N LYS A 406 21.38 12.07 13.05
CA LYS A 406 22.16 12.45 11.85
C LYS A 406 21.46 12.22 10.53
N LYS A 407 20.45 11.35 10.53
CA LYS A 407 19.66 10.97 9.35
C LYS A 407 18.17 11.18 9.60
N ILE A 408 17.44 11.28 8.50
CA ILE A 408 15.98 11.35 8.49
C ILE A 408 15.48 10.32 7.49
N VAL A 409 14.61 9.41 7.94
CA VAL A 409 13.85 8.52 7.07
C VAL A 409 12.46 9.13 6.85
N PHE A 410 11.91 9.00 5.66
CA PHE A 410 10.62 9.58 5.29
C PHE A 410 9.98 8.82 4.14
N ALA A 411 8.70 9.05 3.90
CA ALA A 411 7.99 8.55 2.74
C ALA A 411 7.89 9.64 1.67
N SER A 412 8.05 9.28 0.40
CA SER A 412 7.95 10.21 -0.72
C SER A 412 7.41 9.56 -1.98
N ASP A 413 6.57 10.29 -2.72
CA ASP A 413 6.11 9.89 -4.05
C ASP A 413 7.00 10.45 -5.18
N ARG A 414 8.23 10.88 -4.86
CA ARG A 414 9.22 11.39 -5.83
C ARG A 414 9.78 10.31 -6.76
N GLY A 415 9.76 9.06 -6.33
CA GLY A 415 10.10 7.91 -7.15
C GLY A 415 8.97 7.63 -8.14
N LYS A 416 9.33 7.23 -9.37
CA LYS A 416 8.36 6.73 -10.34
C LYS A 416 8.70 5.29 -10.64
N VAL A 417 7.92 4.38 -10.11
CA VAL A 417 7.98 2.99 -10.53
C VAL A 417 7.00 2.81 -11.67
N LYS A 418 7.52 2.50 -12.88
CA LYS A 418 6.70 2.22 -14.08
C LYS A 418 5.65 3.31 -14.41
N GLY A 419 6.00 4.58 -14.21
CA GLY A 419 5.14 5.71 -14.54
C GLY A 419 4.03 6.01 -13.52
N ARG A 420 4.07 5.40 -12.35
CA ARG A 420 3.14 5.64 -11.24
C ARG A 420 3.79 6.43 -10.13
N ASN A 421 2.99 7.27 -9.48
CA ASN A 421 3.38 7.88 -8.23
C ASN A 421 2.86 6.97 -7.11
N ASN A 422 3.77 6.35 -6.38
CA ASN A 422 3.52 5.64 -5.13
C ASN A 422 4.50 6.18 -4.09
N TYR A 423 4.17 6.03 -2.82
CA TYR A 423 5.11 6.35 -1.77
C TYR A 423 6.13 5.24 -1.62
N ASP A 424 7.39 5.65 -1.56
CA ASP A 424 8.54 4.81 -1.22
C ASP A 424 9.25 5.36 0.00
N ILE A 425 10.03 4.53 0.67
CA ILE A 425 10.85 4.95 1.79
C ILE A 425 12.17 5.54 1.27
N TRP A 426 12.48 6.72 1.77
CA TRP A 426 13.68 7.48 1.45
C TRP A 426 14.48 7.84 2.70
N LEU A 427 15.75 8.08 2.52
CA LEU A 427 16.71 8.49 3.56
C LEU A 427 17.39 9.77 3.12
N MET A 428 17.63 10.68 4.06
CA MET A 428 18.47 11.88 3.83
C MET A 428 19.30 12.20 5.08
N ASP A 429 20.27 13.05 4.94
CA ASP A 429 20.98 13.64 6.07
C ASP A 429 20.09 14.63 6.83
N ALA A 430 20.41 14.90 8.08
CA ALA A 430 19.66 15.80 8.95
C ALA A 430 19.53 17.23 8.43
N ASP A 431 20.42 17.65 7.54
CA ASP A 431 20.41 18.92 6.84
C ASP A 431 19.65 18.91 5.51
N GLY A 432 19.11 17.76 5.11
CA GLY A 432 18.40 17.55 3.85
C GLY A 432 19.27 17.08 2.68
N GLY A 433 20.58 16.89 2.89
CA GLY A 433 21.52 16.37 1.89
C GLY A 433 21.41 14.86 1.67
N ASN A 434 22.13 14.37 0.66
CA ASN A 434 22.32 12.93 0.36
C ASN A 434 21.03 12.11 0.30
N VAL A 435 20.01 12.63 -0.38
CA VAL A 435 18.70 11.99 -0.50
C VAL A 435 18.81 10.68 -1.30
N THR A 436 18.42 9.57 -0.69
CA THR A 436 18.58 8.22 -1.24
C THR A 436 17.29 7.43 -1.12
N GLN A 437 16.88 6.77 -2.19
CA GLN A 437 15.73 5.87 -2.18
C GLN A 437 16.11 4.53 -1.54
N LEU A 438 15.29 4.06 -0.60
CA LEU A 438 15.49 2.78 0.07
C LEU A 438 14.57 1.68 -0.47
N THR A 439 13.31 1.99 -0.77
CA THR A 439 12.39 1.03 -1.38
C THR A 439 12.05 1.43 -2.82
N THR A 440 11.91 0.44 -3.68
CA THR A 440 11.67 0.60 -5.12
C THR A 440 10.54 -0.28 -5.62
N ASN A 441 9.84 -0.94 -4.71
CA ASN A 441 8.71 -1.79 -5.01
C ASN A 441 7.55 -0.98 -5.61
N SER A 442 6.72 -1.62 -6.43
CA SER A 442 5.54 -0.96 -7.01
C SER A 442 4.41 -0.71 -6.00
N SER A 443 4.52 -1.23 -4.80
CA SER A 443 3.59 -1.02 -3.69
C SER A 443 3.82 0.31 -3.00
N CYS A 444 2.87 0.75 -2.20
CA CYS A 444 3.01 1.94 -1.39
C CYS A 444 3.66 1.59 -0.05
N ASP A 445 4.76 2.26 0.25
CA ASP A 445 5.53 2.11 1.48
C ASP A 445 5.54 3.44 2.23
N ASP A 446 5.07 3.47 3.47
CA ASP A 446 4.95 4.68 4.26
C ASP A 446 5.23 4.45 5.77
N LYS A 447 5.10 5.52 6.56
CA LYS A 447 5.23 5.53 8.03
C LYS A 447 6.48 4.82 8.54
N PRO A 448 7.68 5.16 8.01
CA PRO A 448 8.92 4.54 8.45
C PRO A 448 9.26 4.91 9.89
N VAL A 449 9.91 3.99 10.61
CA VAL A 449 10.39 4.19 11.96
C VAL A 449 11.73 3.46 12.15
N PHE A 450 12.75 4.16 12.65
CA PHE A 450 14.03 3.53 12.98
C PHE A 450 13.93 2.67 14.25
N ALA A 451 14.63 1.54 14.23
CA ALA A 451 15.01 0.84 15.45
C ALA A 451 16.17 1.57 16.16
N PRO A 452 16.40 1.31 17.47
CA PRO A 452 17.48 1.95 18.22
C PRO A 452 18.89 1.65 17.69
N ASP A 453 19.06 0.59 16.90
CA ASP A 453 20.33 0.24 16.26
C ASP A 453 20.74 1.20 15.14
N GLY A 454 19.80 2.07 14.70
CA GLY A 454 20.00 3.02 13.60
C GLY A 454 20.19 2.38 12.22
N LYS A 455 19.95 1.08 12.10
CA LYS A 455 20.12 0.29 10.86
C LYS A 455 18.85 -0.40 10.42
N THR A 456 18.02 -0.80 11.36
CA THR A 456 16.74 -1.44 11.09
C THR A 456 15.66 -0.37 10.97
N ILE A 457 14.83 -0.47 9.94
CA ILE A 457 13.68 0.42 9.70
C ILE A 457 12.44 -0.44 9.57
N PHE A 458 11.43 -0.16 10.39
CA PHE A 458 10.09 -0.68 10.22
C PHE A 458 9.28 0.29 9.39
N PHE A 459 8.42 -0.22 8.54
CA PHE A 459 7.57 0.60 7.70
C PHE A 459 6.26 -0.13 7.40
N ARG A 460 5.26 0.61 7.01
CA ARG A 460 4.00 0.06 6.57
C ARG A 460 4.04 -0.11 5.05
N SER A 461 3.59 -1.26 4.56
CA SER A 461 3.53 -1.55 3.13
C SER A 461 2.29 -2.35 2.78
N ASN A 462 1.75 -2.10 1.61
CA ASN A 462 0.65 -2.88 1.07
C ASN A 462 1.09 -3.92 0.02
N ARG A 463 2.37 -4.28 -0.01
CA ARG A 463 2.92 -5.27 -0.96
C ARG A 463 2.42 -6.71 -0.73
N GLY A 464 1.70 -6.99 0.32
CA GLY A 464 1.08 -8.29 0.62
C GLY A 464 -0.45 -8.33 0.53
N LEU A 465 -1.09 -7.50 -0.30
CA LEU A 465 -2.55 -7.38 -0.47
C LEU A 465 -3.27 -6.60 0.62
N VAL A 466 -2.66 -6.43 1.77
CA VAL A 466 -3.15 -5.64 2.90
C VAL A 466 -2.03 -4.82 3.46
N TRP A 467 -2.37 -3.80 4.20
CA TRP A 467 -1.39 -2.99 4.91
C TRP A 467 -0.81 -3.77 6.07
N ASP A 468 0.47 -4.11 5.95
CA ASP A 468 1.26 -4.83 6.93
C ASP A 468 2.46 -4.04 7.38
N ILE A 469 3.08 -4.51 8.46
CA ILE A 469 4.38 -4.04 8.89
C ILE A 469 5.45 -4.85 8.20
N TRP A 470 6.37 -4.15 7.58
CA TRP A 470 7.58 -4.68 6.96
C TRP A 470 8.81 -4.13 7.68
N VAL A 471 9.89 -4.83 7.55
CA VAL A 471 11.17 -4.42 8.13
C VAL A 471 12.27 -4.54 7.10
N MET A 472 13.12 -3.53 7.05
CA MET A 472 14.34 -3.53 6.23
C MET A 472 15.58 -3.35 7.10
N GLU A 473 16.69 -3.89 6.63
CA GLU A 473 18.03 -3.65 7.17
C GLU A 473 18.84 -2.85 6.17
N LEU A 474 19.43 -1.74 6.62
CA LEU A 474 20.31 -0.93 5.78
C LEU A 474 21.63 -1.66 5.53
N SER A 475 22.16 -1.54 4.32
CA SER A 475 23.50 -1.98 3.99
C SER A 475 24.53 -1.18 4.81
N LYS A 476 25.69 -1.78 5.11
CA LYS A 476 26.77 -1.14 5.87
C LYS A 476 27.43 -0.03 5.06
#